data_58575b9821960a99644726e2d9aa940f
#
_entry.id   58575b9821960a99644726e2d9aa940f
#
_cell.length_a   1.000
_cell.length_b   1.000
_cell.length_c   1.000
_cell.angle_alpha   90.00
_cell.angle_beta   90.00
_cell.angle_gamma   90.00
#
_symmetry.space_group_name_H-M   'P 1'
#
loop_
_entity.id
_entity.type
_entity.pdbx_description
1 polymer ?
#
loop_
_entity_poly.entity_id
_entity_poly.type
_entity_poly.pdbx_seq_one_letter_code
_entity_poly.pdbx_strand_id
1 'polypeptide(L)'
;PIDTDRFFVVCPNVLGGCQGTTGPSSAAPDGNPFGRRFPMLTIGDQVAVEVALADRLGIDRWACVVGGSMGGMRVLEWCVGRPERVARAVVLAVGAAATADEIALCSLQIRAIRSDPAFEGGDYYTAGVRPVDGLTVARGIGQFSYRTATEFGSRFGRHSQAEEEPLKGGRYAIESYLQHHGDKLARRFDPNSYVVLSEAMNHHDVGRGRGGIARALGGVRASVTIAGISSDRLYPLELQHEISALLPNEPAVHVIESVFGHDGFLLELDQVGSIVTTALATPPGS
;
A
#
# COMPACT_ATOMS: atom_id res chain seq x y z
N PRO A 1 -12.80 11.52 -12.05
CA PRO A 1 -13.79 10.49 -11.67
C PRO A 1 -14.55 10.86 -10.41
N ILE A 2 -13.95 11.61 -9.46
CA ILE A 2 -14.63 12.10 -8.25
C ILE A 2 -14.94 13.58 -8.42
N ASP A 3 -16.24 13.90 -8.43
CA ASP A 3 -16.74 15.26 -8.54
C ASP A 3 -16.71 15.95 -7.16
N THR A 4 -15.80 16.90 -6.97
CA THR A 4 -15.61 17.61 -5.70
C THR A 4 -16.70 18.66 -5.41
N ASP A 5 -17.56 18.97 -6.38
CA ASP A 5 -18.77 19.79 -6.13
C ASP A 5 -19.88 18.97 -5.44
N ARG A 6 -19.80 17.64 -5.54
CA ARG A 6 -20.77 16.68 -4.97
C ARG A 6 -20.24 15.95 -3.75
N PHE A 7 -18.93 15.71 -3.69
CA PHE A 7 -18.32 14.88 -2.67
C PHE A 7 -17.25 15.65 -1.89
N PHE A 8 -17.32 15.60 -0.58
CA PHE A 8 -16.22 15.99 0.28
C PHE A 8 -15.17 14.87 0.31
N VAL A 9 -13.98 15.14 -0.24
CA VAL A 9 -12.92 14.15 -0.41
C VAL A 9 -11.89 14.27 0.71
N VAL A 10 -11.62 13.18 1.40
CA VAL A 10 -10.62 13.10 2.49
C VAL A 10 -9.57 12.06 2.12
N CYS A 11 -8.29 12.45 2.19
CA CYS A 11 -7.15 11.57 1.99
C CYS A 11 -6.16 11.76 3.14
N PRO A 12 -6.32 11.03 4.26
CA PRO A 12 -5.43 11.18 5.41
C PRO A 12 -4.10 10.51 5.15
N ASN A 13 -3.01 11.08 5.69
CA ASN A 13 -1.76 10.34 5.77
C ASN A 13 -1.89 9.19 6.78
N VAL A 14 -1.27 8.06 6.48
CA VAL A 14 -1.42 6.83 7.28
C VAL A 14 -0.65 6.92 8.60
N LEU A 15 -1.24 6.42 9.69
CA LEU A 15 -0.56 6.25 10.98
C LEU A 15 0.69 5.36 10.81
N GLY A 16 1.79 5.75 11.40
CA GLY A 16 3.10 5.10 11.20
C GLY A 16 3.92 5.70 10.05
N GLY A 17 3.31 6.57 9.24
CA GLY A 17 4.00 7.34 8.19
C GLY A 17 4.86 8.49 8.77
N CYS A 18 5.42 9.30 7.88
CA CYS A 18 6.36 10.37 8.26
C CYS A 18 6.00 11.75 7.72
N GLN A 19 4.75 11.95 7.26
CA GLN A 19 4.30 13.21 6.66
C GLN A 19 2.88 13.56 7.15
N GLY A 20 2.80 14.28 8.28
CA GLY A 20 1.54 14.84 8.79
C GLY A 20 0.71 13.92 9.69
N THR A 21 1.17 12.68 9.93
CA THR A 21 0.56 11.76 10.91
C THR A 21 1.65 11.24 11.85
N THR A 22 1.27 10.84 13.06
CA THR A 22 2.21 10.30 14.06
C THR A 22 2.88 9.03 13.53
N GLY A 23 4.20 9.00 13.64
CA GLY A 23 5.06 7.90 13.23
C GLY A 23 6.35 7.85 14.04
N PRO A 24 7.30 6.97 13.72
CA PRO A 24 8.55 6.82 14.44
C PRO A 24 9.37 8.11 14.58
N SER A 25 9.33 8.99 13.58
CA SER A 25 10.03 10.29 13.62
C SER A 25 9.33 11.36 14.45
N SER A 26 8.10 11.12 14.89
CA SER A 26 7.34 12.07 15.72
C SER A 26 7.90 12.13 17.14
N ALA A 27 7.75 13.30 17.80
CA ALA A 27 8.13 13.44 19.18
C ALA A 27 7.22 12.61 20.10
N ALA A 28 7.84 11.82 20.99
CA ALA A 28 7.18 11.15 22.08
C ALA A 28 6.94 12.12 23.27
N PRO A 29 6.19 11.73 24.31
CA PRO A 29 5.92 12.60 25.46
C PRO A 29 7.16 13.13 26.19
N ASP A 30 8.30 12.46 26.05
CA ASP A 30 9.59 12.89 26.61
C ASP A 30 10.35 13.91 25.73
N GLY A 31 9.75 14.32 24.59
CA GLY A 31 10.31 15.27 23.63
C GLY A 31 11.28 14.65 22.62
N ASN A 32 11.68 13.38 22.77
CA ASN A 32 12.52 12.67 21.82
C ASN A 32 11.68 11.99 20.75
N PRO A 33 12.23 11.68 19.56
CA PRO A 33 11.54 10.84 18.59
C PRO A 33 11.15 9.48 19.19
N PHE A 34 10.01 8.93 18.77
CA PHE A 34 9.64 7.58 19.17
C PHE A 34 10.73 6.56 18.80
N GLY A 35 11.30 6.68 17.60
CA GLY A 35 12.33 5.77 17.12
C GLY A 35 11.88 4.32 17.20
N ARG A 36 12.76 3.44 17.70
CA ARG A 36 12.46 2.01 17.95
C ARG A 36 11.35 1.77 18.98
N ARG A 37 10.97 2.78 19.78
CA ARG A 37 9.89 2.70 20.78
C ARG A 37 8.51 2.83 20.16
N PHE A 38 8.43 3.18 18.86
CA PHE A 38 7.16 3.28 18.18
C PHE A 38 6.47 1.91 18.20
N PRO A 39 5.18 1.83 18.56
CA PRO A 39 4.50 0.55 18.67
C PRO A 39 4.36 -0.14 17.30
N MET A 40 4.32 -1.47 17.32
CA MET A 40 3.88 -2.23 16.15
C MET A 40 2.43 -1.88 15.85
N LEU A 41 2.15 -1.65 14.57
CA LEU A 41 0.82 -1.34 14.09
C LEU A 41 0.26 -2.46 13.23
N THR A 42 -1.06 -2.55 13.22
CA THR A 42 -1.83 -3.33 12.25
C THR A 42 -2.60 -2.40 11.32
N ILE A 43 -3.12 -2.93 10.22
CA ILE A 43 -4.06 -2.20 9.34
C ILE A 43 -5.30 -1.74 10.13
N GLY A 44 -5.75 -2.56 11.10
CA GLY A 44 -6.85 -2.20 12.00
C GLY A 44 -6.57 -0.97 12.86
N ASP A 45 -5.34 -0.78 13.36
CA ASP A 45 -4.93 0.40 14.13
C ASP A 45 -4.94 1.66 13.23
N GLN A 46 -4.50 1.55 11.98
CA GLN A 46 -4.54 2.63 11.01
C GLN A 46 -5.98 3.07 10.75
N VAL A 47 -6.89 2.10 10.53
CA VAL A 47 -8.32 2.37 10.33
C VAL A 47 -8.96 2.94 11.60
N ALA A 48 -8.56 2.52 12.80
CA ALA A 48 -9.08 3.11 14.04
C ALA A 48 -8.79 4.61 14.14
N VAL A 49 -7.62 5.07 13.70
CA VAL A 49 -7.30 6.51 13.63
C VAL A 49 -8.15 7.22 12.57
N GLU A 50 -8.41 6.59 11.44
CA GLU A 50 -9.29 7.14 10.40
C GLU A 50 -10.75 7.22 10.86
N VAL A 51 -11.21 6.27 11.67
CA VAL A 51 -12.52 6.34 12.33
C VAL A 51 -12.60 7.55 13.25
N ALA A 52 -11.59 7.76 14.10
CA ALA A 52 -11.53 8.94 14.97
C ALA A 52 -11.49 10.27 14.17
N LEU A 53 -10.82 10.29 13.01
CA LEU A 53 -10.85 11.43 12.10
C LEU A 53 -12.25 11.66 11.54
N ALA A 54 -12.93 10.60 11.08
CA ALA A 54 -14.30 10.69 10.57
C ALA A 54 -15.25 11.24 11.64
N ASP A 55 -15.15 10.77 12.89
CA ASP A 55 -15.95 11.25 14.02
C ASP A 55 -15.71 12.74 14.28
N ARG A 56 -14.45 13.18 14.24
CA ARG A 56 -14.10 14.58 14.42
C ARG A 56 -14.58 15.50 13.28
N LEU A 57 -14.72 14.94 12.08
CA LEU A 57 -15.28 15.64 10.92
C LEU A 57 -16.81 15.59 10.87
N GLY A 58 -17.47 14.89 11.80
CA GLY A 58 -18.92 14.70 11.81
C GLY A 58 -19.43 13.78 10.69
N ILE A 59 -18.60 12.84 10.24
CA ILE A 59 -18.94 11.91 9.18
C ILE A 59 -19.38 10.57 9.80
N ASP A 60 -20.67 10.35 9.86
CA ASP A 60 -21.23 9.10 10.39
C ASP A 60 -21.06 7.92 9.43
N ARG A 61 -21.12 8.17 8.12
CA ARG A 61 -21.00 7.14 7.09
C ARG A 61 -20.34 7.68 5.83
N TRP A 62 -19.29 7.02 5.39
CA TRP A 62 -18.65 7.32 4.11
C TRP A 62 -19.54 6.95 2.93
N ALA A 63 -19.69 7.87 1.98
CA ALA A 63 -20.35 7.60 0.70
C ALA A 63 -19.58 6.53 -0.10
N CYS A 64 -18.25 6.58 -0.04
CA CYS A 64 -17.37 5.57 -0.62
C CYS A 64 -15.99 5.61 0.07
N VAL A 65 -15.38 4.44 0.26
CA VAL A 65 -13.97 4.29 0.64
C VAL A 65 -13.23 3.65 -0.53
N VAL A 66 -12.11 4.26 -0.96
CA VAL A 66 -11.35 3.83 -2.15
C VAL A 66 -9.90 3.62 -1.78
N GLY A 67 -9.30 2.53 -2.21
CA GLY A 67 -7.88 2.29 -2.00
C GLY A 67 -7.30 1.14 -2.81
N GLY A 68 -6.02 1.25 -3.15
CA GLY A 68 -5.26 0.19 -3.80
C GLY A 68 -4.08 -0.28 -2.94
N SER A 69 -3.67 -1.54 -3.11
CA SER A 69 -2.56 -2.14 -2.36
C SER A 69 -2.80 -2.02 -0.84
N MET A 70 -1.86 -1.47 -0.06
CA MET A 70 -2.07 -1.17 1.36
C MET A 70 -3.32 -0.30 1.60
N GLY A 71 -3.68 0.59 0.68
CA GLY A 71 -4.96 1.31 0.73
C GLY A 71 -6.16 0.38 0.60
N GLY A 72 -6.07 -0.65 -0.23
CA GLY A 72 -7.09 -1.71 -0.36
C GLY A 72 -7.23 -2.54 0.91
N MET A 73 -6.13 -2.85 1.61
CA MET A 73 -6.17 -3.49 2.94
C MET A 73 -6.99 -2.65 3.94
N ARG A 74 -6.77 -1.34 3.94
CA ARG A 74 -7.52 -0.41 4.80
C ARG A 74 -8.99 -0.33 4.41
N VAL A 75 -9.32 -0.34 3.11
CA VAL A 75 -10.71 -0.39 2.63
C VAL A 75 -11.41 -1.66 3.11
N LEU A 76 -10.76 -2.82 2.98
CA LEU A 76 -11.30 -4.08 3.50
C LEU A 76 -11.49 -4.02 5.01
N GLU A 77 -10.52 -3.49 5.75
CA GLU A 77 -10.61 -3.34 7.21
C GLU A 77 -11.77 -2.41 7.63
N TRP A 78 -12.00 -1.31 6.90
CA TRP A 78 -13.20 -0.47 7.08
C TRP A 78 -14.48 -1.28 6.90
N CYS A 79 -14.56 -2.08 5.83
CA CYS A 79 -15.75 -2.86 5.50
C CYS A 79 -16.07 -3.94 6.54
N VAL A 80 -15.04 -4.65 7.04
CA VAL A 80 -15.24 -5.73 8.02
C VAL A 80 -15.30 -5.23 9.47
N GLY A 81 -14.59 -4.16 9.78
CA GLY A 81 -14.49 -3.60 11.14
C GLY A 81 -15.56 -2.57 11.47
N ARG A 82 -16.13 -1.90 10.47
CA ARG A 82 -17.15 -0.84 10.62
C ARG A 82 -18.19 -0.92 9.49
N PRO A 83 -18.88 -2.06 9.32
CA PRO A 83 -19.75 -2.31 8.16
C PRO A 83 -20.90 -1.29 8.03
N GLU A 84 -21.35 -0.70 9.14
CA GLU A 84 -22.39 0.34 9.17
C GLU A 84 -21.87 1.72 8.69
N ARG A 85 -20.55 1.95 8.73
CA ARG A 85 -19.91 3.24 8.44
C ARG A 85 -19.50 3.41 6.96
N VAL A 86 -19.68 2.40 6.12
CA VAL A 86 -19.30 2.41 4.70
C VAL A 86 -20.50 2.08 3.82
N ALA A 87 -20.83 2.98 2.89
CA ALA A 87 -21.91 2.75 1.94
C ALA A 87 -21.43 1.98 0.70
N ARG A 88 -20.27 2.37 0.17
CA ARG A 88 -19.61 1.76 -0.99
C ARG A 88 -18.12 1.60 -0.72
N ALA A 89 -17.51 0.61 -1.35
CA ALA A 89 -16.07 0.38 -1.27
C ALA A 89 -15.51 0.08 -2.67
N VAL A 90 -14.36 0.66 -2.98
CA VAL A 90 -13.57 0.29 -4.17
C VAL A 90 -12.24 -0.29 -3.70
N VAL A 91 -12.07 -1.57 -3.92
CA VAL A 91 -10.93 -2.38 -3.48
C VAL A 91 -10.06 -2.70 -4.71
N LEU A 92 -8.83 -2.19 -4.74
CA LEU A 92 -7.94 -2.36 -5.89
C LEU A 92 -6.68 -3.13 -5.50
N ALA A 93 -6.31 -4.14 -6.29
CA ALA A 93 -5.00 -4.81 -6.23
C ALA A 93 -4.56 -5.22 -4.82
N VAL A 94 -5.35 -6.07 -4.16
CA VAL A 94 -5.10 -6.51 -2.77
C VAL A 94 -5.65 -7.91 -2.52
N GLY A 95 -5.11 -8.61 -1.53
CA GLY A 95 -5.66 -9.86 -0.97
C GLY A 95 -6.41 -9.64 0.35
N ALA A 96 -7.18 -10.63 0.79
CA ALA A 96 -7.87 -10.62 2.10
C ALA A 96 -6.91 -10.81 3.28
N ALA A 97 -5.75 -11.39 3.04
CA ALA A 97 -4.64 -11.52 3.98
C ALA A 97 -3.31 -11.48 3.22
N ALA A 98 -2.24 -11.12 3.92
CA ALA A 98 -0.90 -11.14 3.35
C ALA A 98 -0.49 -12.57 3.01
N THR A 99 0.01 -12.76 1.78
CA THR A 99 0.54 -14.05 1.31
C THR A 99 1.97 -14.28 1.78
N ALA A 100 2.44 -15.52 1.68
CA ALA A 100 3.85 -15.84 1.98
C ALA A 100 4.82 -15.08 1.07
N ASP A 101 4.44 -14.83 -0.20
CA ASP A 101 5.27 -14.07 -1.16
C ASP A 101 5.39 -12.60 -0.75
N GLU A 102 4.29 -11.95 -0.41
CA GLU A 102 4.27 -10.57 0.10
C GLU A 102 5.07 -10.42 1.38
N ILE A 103 4.88 -11.35 2.34
CA ILE A 103 5.64 -11.37 3.62
C ILE A 103 7.14 -11.53 3.33
N ALA A 104 7.52 -12.43 2.43
CA ALA A 104 8.91 -12.64 2.06
C ALA A 104 9.52 -11.37 1.44
N LEU A 105 8.81 -10.74 0.50
CA LEU A 105 9.23 -9.51 -0.15
C LEU A 105 9.42 -8.37 0.87
N CYS A 106 8.44 -8.12 1.72
CA CYS A 106 8.53 -7.11 2.78
C CYS A 106 9.67 -7.42 3.76
N SER A 107 9.87 -8.69 4.11
CA SER A 107 10.94 -9.11 5.01
C SER A 107 12.33 -8.82 4.44
N LEU A 108 12.54 -9.01 3.13
CA LEU A 108 13.79 -8.64 2.46
C LEU A 108 14.04 -7.12 2.50
N GLN A 109 13.00 -6.31 2.28
CA GLN A 109 13.08 -4.86 2.34
C GLN A 109 13.39 -4.38 3.76
N ILE A 110 12.70 -4.91 4.78
CA ILE A 110 12.94 -4.62 6.19
C ILE A 110 14.38 -4.99 6.56
N ARG A 111 14.84 -6.15 6.11
CA ARG A 111 16.20 -6.61 6.38
C ARG A 111 17.24 -5.69 5.75
N ALA A 112 17.03 -5.22 4.52
CA ALA A 112 17.93 -4.26 3.86
C ALA A 112 18.08 -2.99 4.70
N ILE A 113 16.98 -2.42 5.20
CA ILE A 113 17.02 -1.22 6.07
C ILE A 113 17.74 -1.52 7.38
N ARG A 114 17.40 -2.62 8.06
CA ARG A 114 17.97 -2.98 9.37
C ARG A 114 19.45 -3.39 9.30
N SER A 115 19.94 -3.79 8.13
CA SER A 115 21.34 -4.15 7.90
C SER A 115 22.23 -2.94 7.59
N ASP A 116 21.65 -1.77 7.34
CA ASP A 116 22.41 -0.54 7.16
C ASP A 116 23.10 -0.17 8.48
N PRO A 117 24.44 0.03 8.49
CA PRO A 117 25.16 0.40 9.71
C PRO A 117 24.63 1.66 10.40
N ALA A 118 24.08 2.61 9.61
CA ALA A 118 23.51 3.85 10.12
C ALA A 118 22.11 3.67 10.73
N PHE A 119 21.52 2.46 10.70
CA PHE A 119 20.20 2.21 11.27
C PHE A 119 20.19 2.27 12.81
N GLU A 120 21.29 1.88 13.44
CA GLU A 120 21.49 1.94 14.91
C GLU A 120 20.32 1.34 15.72
N GLY A 121 19.80 0.20 15.26
CA GLY A 121 18.64 -0.45 15.89
C GLY A 121 17.34 0.38 15.85
N GLY A 122 17.29 1.42 15.02
CA GLY A 122 16.14 2.31 14.86
C GLY A 122 16.23 3.63 15.63
N ASP A 123 17.37 3.93 16.29
CA ASP A 123 17.56 5.16 17.09
C ASP A 123 18.46 6.21 16.41
N TYR A 124 18.61 6.17 15.10
CA TYR A 124 19.45 7.05 14.28
C TYR A 124 19.07 8.55 14.29
N TYR A 125 17.93 8.93 14.83
CA TYR A 125 17.44 10.33 14.81
C TYR A 125 18.35 11.31 15.54
N THR A 126 19.03 10.87 16.60
CA THR A 126 19.93 11.71 17.40
C THR A 126 21.37 11.66 16.90
N ALA A 127 21.74 10.68 16.10
CA ALA A 127 23.10 10.50 15.60
C ALA A 127 23.46 11.43 14.44
N GLY A 128 22.48 12.13 13.84
CA GLY A 128 22.69 13.01 12.68
C GLY A 128 22.98 12.27 11.38
N VAL A 129 22.92 10.93 11.38
CA VAL A 129 23.07 10.04 10.22
C VAL A 129 21.74 9.30 9.99
N ARG A 130 21.44 8.94 8.74
CA ARG A 130 20.23 8.20 8.39
C ARG A 130 20.62 6.96 7.58
N PRO A 131 19.93 5.83 7.75
CA PRO A 131 20.16 4.60 6.99
C PRO A 131 19.60 4.73 5.55
N VAL A 132 20.26 5.55 4.75
CA VAL A 132 19.82 5.94 3.39
C VAL A 132 20.05 4.79 2.42
N ASP A 133 21.18 4.09 2.57
CA ASP A 133 21.58 3.01 1.65
C ASP A 133 20.63 1.82 1.81
N GLY A 134 20.33 1.42 3.04
CA GLY A 134 19.36 0.38 3.31
C GLY A 134 17.97 0.69 2.78
N LEU A 135 17.51 1.93 2.94
CA LEU A 135 16.22 2.38 2.41
C LEU A 135 16.22 2.43 0.87
N THR A 136 17.33 2.84 0.25
CA THR A 136 17.51 2.85 -1.20
C THR A 136 17.40 1.43 -1.77
N VAL A 137 18.09 0.46 -1.16
CA VAL A 137 18.00 -0.96 -1.55
C VAL A 137 16.58 -1.49 -1.36
N ALA A 138 15.96 -1.24 -0.21
CA ALA A 138 14.57 -1.67 0.08
C ALA A 138 13.60 -1.13 -0.98
N ARG A 139 13.71 0.15 -1.34
CA ARG A 139 12.88 0.73 -2.40
C ARG A 139 13.18 0.12 -3.77
N GLY A 140 14.43 -0.19 -4.08
CA GLY A 140 14.82 -0.90 -5.30
C GLY A 140 14.12 -2.26 -5.41
N ILE A 141 14.11 -3.05 -4.33
CA ILE A 141 13.41 -4.34 -4.24
C ILE A 141 11.89 -4.13 -4.47
N GLY A 142 11.29 -3.15 -3.80
CA GLY A 142 9.88 -2.81 -4.00
C GLY A 142 9.59 -2.39 -5.44
N GLN A 143 10.39 -1.49 -6.01
CA GLN A 143 10.20 -1.03 -7.39
C GLN A 143 10.33 -2.17 -8.42
N PHE A 144 11.23 -3.11 -8.17
CA PHE A 144 11.37 -4.33 -8.99
C PHE A 144 10.10 -5.20 -8.92
N SER A 145 9.48 -5.34 -7.75
CA SER A 145 8.28 -6.16 -7.59
C SER A 145 7.01 -5.54 -8.17
N TYR A 146 6.94 -4.20 -8.24
CA TYR A 146 5.77 -3.47 -8.75
C TYR A 146 5.66 -3.51 -10.27
N ARG A 147 6.72 -3.87 -10.97
CA ARG A 147 6.81 -3.82 -12.43
C ARG A 147 6.90 -5.22 -13.04
N THR A 148 6.71 -5.31 -14.35
CA THR A 148 6.78 -6.58 -15.08
C THR A 148 8.08 -6.77 -15.84
N ALA A 149 8.43 -8.02 -16.13
CA ALA A 149 9.54 -8.35 -16.99
C ALA A 149 9.34 -7.82 -18.43
N THR A 150 8.11 -7.80 -18.90
CA THR A 150 7.74 -7.27 -20.23
C THR A 150 8.03 -5.78 -20.33
N GLU A 151 7.59 -4.98 -19.34
CA GLU A 151 7.85 -3.55 -19.29
C GLU A 151 9.35 -3.27 -19.17
N PHE A 152 10.06 -3.97 -18.29
CA PHE A 152 11.50 -3.81 -18.14
C PHE A 152 12.25 -4.20 -19.40
N GLY A 153 11.86 -5.30 -20.05
CA GLY A 153 12.46 -5.74 -21.32
C GLY A 153 12.28 -4.72 -22.43
N SER A 154 11.08 -4.19 -22.59
CA SER A 154 10.76 -3.17 -23.59
C SER A 154 11.48 -1.84 -23.33
N ARG A 155 11.59 -1.43 -22.07
CA ARG A 155 12.10 -0.11 -21.70
C ARG A 155 13.63 -0.07 -21.59
N PHE A 156 14.24 -1.10 -21.03
CA PHE A 156 15.66 -1.11 -20.71
C PHE A 156 16.46 -2.13 -21.53
N GLY A 157 15.86 -3.28 -21.85
CA GLY A 157 16.57 -4.37 -22.53
C GLY A 157 17.88 -4.72 -21.80
N ARG A 158 18.99 -4.68 -22.52
CA ARG A 158 20.36 -4.83 -22.00
C ARG A 158 21.21 -3.57 -22.25
N HIS A 159 20.57 -2.42 -22.39
CA HIS A 159 21.27 -1.18 -22.68
C HIS A 159 22.13 -0.75 -21.49
N SER A 160 23.32 -0.25 -21.78
CA SER A 160 24.16 0.42 -20.79
C SER A 160 23.55 1.75 -20.36
N GLN A 161 23.93 2.24 -19.18
CA GLN A 161 23.58 3.56 -18.71
C GLN A 161 24.45 4.60 -19.44
N ALA A 162 23.85 5.36 -20.34
CA ALA A 162 24.55 6.36 -21.14
C ALA A 162 25.86 5.81 -21.76
N GLU A 163 26.99 6.48 -21.53
CA GLU A 163 28.31 6.10 -22.03
C GLU A 163 29.06 5.11 -21.12
N GLU A 164 28.39 4.53 -20.11
CA GLU A 164 29.02 3.56 -19.21
C GLU A 164 29.22 2.21 -19.91
N GLU A 165 30.33 1.52 -19.58
CA GLU A 165 30.65 0.20 -20.12
C GLU A 165 30.51 -0.89 -19.05
N PRO A 166 29.39 -1.68 -19.04
CA PRO A 166 29.13 -2.68 -17.99
C PRO A 166 30.26 -3.70 -17.79
N LEU A 167 30.94 -4.12 -18.86
CA LEU A 167 32.10 -5.05 -18.77
C LEU A 167 33.33 -4.42 -18.13
N LYS A 168 33.35 -3.11 -17.92
CA LYS A 168 34.41 -2.38 -17.23
C LYS A 168 33.96 -1.79 -15.90
N GLY A 169 32.90 -2.31 -15.33
CA GLY A 169 32.36 -1.84 -14.05
C GLY A 169 31.31 -0.72 -14.14
N GLY A 170 30.85 -0.40 -15.35
CA GLY A 170 29.73 0.50 -15.58
C GLY A 170 28.39 -0.20 -15.34
N ARG A 171 27.29 0.56 -15.37
CA ARG A 171 25.94 0.09 -15.03
C ARG A 171 25.11 -0.19 -16.28
N TYR A 172 24.14 -1.10 -16.14
CA TYR A 172 23.01 -1.18 -17.05
C TYR A 172 21.97 -0.10 -16.70
N ALA A 173 21.19 0.33 -17.69
CA ALA A 173 20.16 1.35 -17.51
C ALA A 173 19.13 1.00 -16.44
N ILE A 174 18.77 -0.28 -16.30
CA ILE A 174 17.86 -0.75 -15.24
C ILE A 174 18.42 -0.55 -13.83
N GLU A 175 19.75 -0.70 -13.64
CA GLU A 175 20.37 -0.51 -12.33
C GLU A 175 20.28 0.97 -11.93
N SER A 176 20.55 1.88 -12.86
CA SER A 176 20.39 3.33 -12.65
C SER A 176 18.95 3.73 -12.36
N TYR A 177 17.97 3.09 -13.01
CA TYR A 177 16.55 3.29 -12.74
C TYR A 177 16.18 2.90 -11.31
N LEU A 178 16.58 1.72 -10.85
CA LEU A 178 16.30 1.26 -9.49
C LEU A 178 16.97 2.16 -8.45
N GLN A 179 18.24 2.54 -8.67
CA GLN A 179 18.97 3.47 -7.82
C GLN A 179 18.25 4.83 -7.73
N HIS A 180 17.83 5.38 -8.86
CA HIS A 180 17.09 6.65 -8.89
C HIS A 180 15.81 6.62 -8.02
N HIS A 181 15.02 5.54 -8.13
CA HIS A 181 13.81 5.39 -7.33
C HIS A 181 14.10 5.21 -5.84
N GLY A 182 15.18 4.51 -5.51
CA GLY A 182 15.68 4.38 -4.14
C GLY A 182 16.04 5.73 -3.54
N ASP A 183 16.94 6.47 -4.22
CA ASP A 183 17.41 7.78 -3.78
C ASP A 183 16.27 8.79 -3.63
N LYS A 184 15.33 8.79 -4.59
CA LYS A 184 14.15 9.67 -4.55
C LYS A 184 13.29 9.42 -3.33
N LEU A 185 13.11 8.15 -2.92
CA LEU A 185 12.38 7.82 -1.70
C LEU A 185 13.19 8.20 -0.45
N ALA A 186 14.46 7.84 -0.40
CA ALA A 186 15.32 8.05 0.76
C ALA A 186 15.45 9.53 1.17
N ARG A 187 15.30 10.45 0.21
CA ARG A 187 15.31 11.90 0.49
C ARG A 187 14.10 12.38 1.29
N ARG A 188 12.95 11.70 1.20
CA ARG A 188 11.67 12.19 1.71
C ARG A 188 10.96 11.26 2.66
N PHE A 189 11.41 10.03 2.82
CA PHE A 189 10.73 9.02 3.61
C PHE A 189 11.61 8.55 4.78
N ASP A 190 10.97 8.28 5.91
CA ASP A 190 11.66 7.82 7.11
C ASP A 190 11.85 6.29 7.08
N PRO A 191 13.07 5.77 7.30
CA PRO A 191 13.35 4.34 7.29
C PRO A 191 12.55 3.53 8.31
N ASN A 192 12.38 4.01 9.54
CA ASN A 192 11.53 3.33 10.53
C ASN A 192 10.07 3.32 10.12
N SER A 193 9.56 4.41 9.54
CA SER A 193 8.20 4.44 8.99
C SER A 193 8.03 3.40 7.88
N TYR A 194 9.04 3.21 7.01
CA TYR A 194 9.01 2.16 6.01
C TYR A 194 8.90 0.77 6.64
N VAL A 195 9.70 0.50 7.68
CA VAL A 195 9.66 -0.76 8.44
C VAL A 195 8.29 -0.98 9.07
N VAL A 196 7.77 0.01 9.81
CA VAL A 196 6.47 -0.08 10.50
C VAL A 196 5.32 -0.34 9.54
N LEU A 197 5.29 0.36 8.40
CA LEU A 197 4.24 0.16 7.39
C LEU A 197 4.36 -1.19 6.70
N SER A 198 5.58 -1.66 6.42
CA SER A 198 5.80 -2.99 5.84
C SER A 198 5.40 -4.11 6.82
N GLU A 199 5.70 -3.96 8.11
CA GLU A 199 5.25 -4.90 9.15
C GLU A 199 3.73 -4.90 9.29
N ALA A 200 3.07 -3.73 9.21
CA ALA A 200 1.62 -3.64 9.23
C ALA A 200 0.97 -4.40 8.05
N MET A 201 1.57 -4.32 6.84
CA MET A 201 1.13 -5.10 5.69
C MET A 201 1.34 -6.61 5.89
N ASN A 202 2.49 -7.04 6.44
CA ASN A 202 2.75 -8.45 6.74
C ASN A 202 1.72 -9.05 7.72
N HIS A 203 1.16 -8.22 8.57
CA HIS A 203 0.15 -8.63 9.54
C HIS A 203 -1.29 -8.48 9.04
N HIS A 204 -1.47 -8.09 7.78
CA HIS A 204 -2.82 -7.97 7.20
C HIS A 204 -3.53 -9.33 7.16
N ASP A 205 -4.71 -9.38 7.75
CA ASP A 205 -5.62 -10.53 7.75
C ASP A 205 -6.99 -10.05 8.23
N VAL A 206 -7.95 -9.92 7.32
CA VAL A 206 -9.31 -9.44 7.64
C VAL A 206 -10.07 -10.41 8.54
N GLY A 207 -9.66 -11.67 8.59
CA GLY A 207 -10.28 -12.72 9.40
C GLY A 207 -9.78 -12.79 10.84
N ARG A 208 -8.68 -12.10 11.16
CA ARG A 208 -8.04 -12.17 12.48
C ARG A 208 -8.95 -11.67 13.58
N GLY A 209 -9.26 -12.53 14.56
CA GLY A 209 -10.18 -12.24 15.65
C GLY A 209 -11.66 -12.18 15.26
N ARG A 210 -12.00 -12.50 13.97
CA ARG A 210 -13.37 -12.42 13.44
C ARG A 210 -13.94 -13.78 13.02
N GLY A 211 -13.26 -14.87 13.36
CA GLY A 211 -13.70 -16.24 13.01
C GLY A 211 -13.29 -16.67 11.60
N GLY A 212 -12.25 -16.05 11.03
CA GLY A 212 -11.70 -16.35 9.72
C GLY A 212 -12.18 -15.42 8.62
N ILE A 213 -11.48 -15.46 7.48
CA ILE A 213 -11.68 -14.56 6.33
C ILE A 213 -13.10 -14.66 5.77
N ALA A 214 -13.61 -15.89 5.57
CA ALA A 214 -14.94 -16.10 5.02
C ALA A 214 -16.04 -15.47 5.90
N ARG A 215 -15.94 -15.60 7.22
CA ARG A 215 -16.91 -14.99 8.14
C ARG A 215 -16.81 -13.46 8.13
N ALA A 216 -15.60 -12.92 8.09
CA ALA A 216 -15.37 -11.49 8.09
C ALA A 216 -15.94 -10.85 6.81
N LEU A 217 -15.60 -11.39 5.65
CA LEU A 217 -16.07 -10.89 4.34
C LEU A 217 -17.57 -11.11 4.16
N GLY A 218 -18.13 -12.24 4.61
CA GLY A 218 -19.58 -12.52 4.58
C GLY A 218 -20.41 -11.55 5.43
N GLY A 219 -19.79 -10.80 6.36
CA GLY A 219 -20.44 -9.75 7.16
C GLY A 219 -20.41 -8.35 6.54
N VAL A 220 -19.81 -8.16 5.38
CA VAL A 220 -19.70 -6.85 4.71
C VAL A 220 -21.07 -6.37 4.22
N ARG A 221 -21.40 -5.11 4.49
CA ARG A 221 -22.68 -4.47 4.14
C ARG A 221 -22.54 -3.41 3.04
N ALA A 222 -21.33 -3.00 2.75
CA ALA A 222 -21.06 -2.03 1.70
C ALA A 222 -21.30 -2.66 0.31
N SER A 223 -21.73 -1.87 -0.65
CA SER A 223 -21.63 -2.23 -2.07
C SER A 223 -20.16 -2.21 -2.47
N VAL A 224 -19.59 -3.38 -2.73
CA VAL A 224 -18.15 -3.52 -3.01
C VAL A 224 -17.90 -3.65 -4.51
N THR A 225 -16.98 -2.84 -5.02
CA THR A 225 -16.39 -2.96 -6.34
C THR A 225 -14.94 -3.43 -6.18
N ILE A 226 -14.57 -4.51 -6.86
CA ILE A 226 -13.23 -5.10 -6.78
C ILE A 226 -12.56 -4.97 -8.14
N ALA A 227 -11.27 -4.59 -8.15
CA ALA A 227 -10.48 -4.63 -9.36
C ALA A 227 -9.05 -5.11 -9.08
N GLY A 228 -8.49 -5.82 -10.06
CA GLY A 228 -7.10 -6.24 -10.07
C GLY A 228 -6.44 -5.88 -11.41
N ILE A 229 -5.12 -5.99 -11.50
CA ILE A 229 -4.37 -5.68 -12.70
C ILE A 229 -3.95 -6.98 -13.39
N SER A 230 -4.16 -7.08 -14.71
CA SER A 230 -3.91 -8.30 -15.50
C SER A 230 -2.47 -8.82 -15.41
N SER A 231 -1.50 -7.95 -15.16
CA SER A 231 -0.08 -8.30 -15.08
C SER A 231 0.51 -8.16 -13.67
N ASP A 232 -0.32 -7.97 -12.65
CA ASP A 232 0.15 -7.84 -11.27
C ASP A 232 0.67 -9.18 -10.73
N ARG A 233 1.97 -9.23 -10.45
CA ARG A 233 2.62 -10.40 -9.85
C ARG A 233 2.67 -10.35 -8.33
N LEU A 234 2.43 -9.17 -7.74
CA LEU A 234 2.44 -8.98 -6.29
C LEU A 234 1.07 -9.33 -5.69
N TYR A 235 0.01 -8.87 -6.35
CA TYR A 235 -1.39 -9.19 -6.02
C TYR A 235 -2.09 -9.76 -7.25
N PRO A 236 -1.80 -11.01 -7.63
CA PRO A 236 -2.40 -11.65 -8.81
C PRO A 236 -3.93 -11.71 -8.68
N LEU A 237 -4.63 -11.76 -9.83
CA LEU A 237 -6.09 -11.67 -9.92
C LEU A 237 -6.83 -12.70 -9.08
N GLU A 238 -6.20 -13.86 -8.83
CA GLU A 238 -6.73 -14.92 -7.98
C GLU A 238 -7.11 -14.40 -6.59
N LEU A 239 -6.31 -13.49 -6.01
CA LEU A 239 -6.59 -12.91 -4.69
C LEU A 239 -7.85 -12.05 -4.69
N GLN A 240 -8.11 -11.31 -5.77
CA GLN A 240 -9.33 -10.51 -5.91
C GLN A 240 -10.55 -11.41 -6.16
N HIS A 241 -10.39 -12.50 -6.91
CA HIS A 241 -11.44 -13.51 -7.09
C HIS A 241 -11.78 -14.22 -5.77
N GLU A 242 -10.78 -14.53 -4.93
CA GLU A 242 -11.01 -15.09 -3.59
C GLU A 242 -11.83 -14.15 -2.71
N ILE A 243 -11.51 -12.84 -2.72
CA ILE A 243 -12.29 -11.83 -1.98
C ILE A 243 -13.73 -11.81 -2.52
N SER A 244 -13.91 -11.73 -3.84
CA SER A 244 -15.22 -11.71 -4.49
C SER A 244 -16.11 -12.89 -4.07
N ALA A 245 -15.56 -14.09 -4.15
CA ALA A 245 -16.31 -15.33 -3.82
C ALA A 245 -16.77 -15.41 -2.35
N LEU A 246 -16.17 -14.61 -1.46
CA LEU A 246 -16.50 -14.59 -0.03
C LEU A 246 -17.40 -13.41 0.38
N LEU A 247 -17.64 -12.46 -0.54
CA LEU A 247 -18.56 -11.34 -0.32
C LEU A 247 -20.04 -11.76 -0.58
N PRO A 248 -21.01 -11.14 0.11
CA PRO A 248 -22.43 -11.56 0.02
C PRO A 248 -23.03 -11.61 -1.38
N ASN A 249 -22.60 -10.73 -2.29
CA ASN A 249 -23.15 -10.60 -3.65
C ASN A 249 -22.20 -11.08 -4.75
N GLU A 250 -21.06 -11.68 -4.38
CA GLU A 250 -20.03 -12.20 -5.29
C GLU A 250 -19.77 -11.21 -6.47
N PRO A 251 -19.39 -9.94 -6.22
CA PRO A 251 -19.28 -8.93 -7.26
C PRO A 251 -18.23 -9.33 -8.30
N ALA A 252 -18.51 -9.13 -9.57
CA ALA A 252 -17.53 -9.41 -10.63
C ALA A 252 -16.23 -8.63 -10.41
N VAL A 253 -15.09 -9.29 -10.62
CA VAL A 253 -13.77 -8.63 -10.56
C VAL A 253 -13.54 -7.86 -11.85
N HIS A 254 -13.33 -6.56 -11.74
CA HIS A 254 -12.90 -5.73 -12.87
C HIS A 254 -11.41 -5.95 -13.13
N VAL A 255 -11.06 -6.26 -14.37
CA VAL A 255 -9.66 -6.40 -14.77
C VAL A 255 -9.17 -5.09 -15.37
N ILE A 256 -8.13 -4.51 -14.79
CA ILE A 256 -7.40 -3.37 -15.33
C ILE A 256 -6.30 -3.92 -16.23
N GLU A 257 -6.44 -3.73 -17.53
CA GLU A 257 -5.45 -4.17 -18.50
C GLU A 257 -4.24 -3.24 -18.46
N SER A 258 -3.08 -3.79 -18.12
CA SER A 258 -1.84 -3.02 -18.01
C SER A 258 -0.62 -3.91 -18.18
N VAL A 259 0.45 -3.35 -18.72
CA VAL A 259 1.79 -3.98 -18.80
C VAL A 259 2.67 -3.58 -17.60
N PHE A 260 2.19 -2.67 -16.76
CA PHE A 260 2.99 -2.05 -15.69
C PHE A 260 2.96 -2.81 -14.36
N GLY A 261 2.34 -3.98 -14.30
CA GLY A 261 2.25 -4.76 -13.07
C GLY A 261 1.40 -4.05 -12.02
N HIS A 262 1.81 -4.19 -10.76
CA HIS A 262 1.11 -3.59 -9.63
C HIS A 262 0.87 -2.08 -9.76
N ASP A 263 1.81 -1.33 -10.34
CA ASP A 263 1.65 0.10 -10.58
C ASP A 263 0.51 0.43 -11.59
N GLY A 264 -0.09 -0.56 -12.24
CA GLY A 264 -1.19 -0.36 -13.20
C GLY A 264 -2.34 0.46 -12.62
N PHE A 265 -2.72 0.27 -11.35
CA PHE A 265 -3.80 1.07 -10.76
C PHE A 265 -3.45 2.57 -10.56
N LEU A 266 -2.16 2.93 -10.65
CA LEU A 266 -1.67 4.31 -10.60
C LEU A 266 -1.44 4.91 -11.99
N LEU A 267 -1.35 4.08 -13.02
CA LEU A 267 -0.97 4.50 -14.38
C LEU A 267 -2.15 4.43 -15.35
N GLU A 268 -3.04 3.46 -15.21
CA GLU A 268 -4.22 3.27 -16.07
C GLU A 268 -5.40 4.13 -15.56
N LEU A 269 -5.20 5.44 -15.54
CA LEU A 269 -6.11 6.41 -14.90
C LEU A 269 -7.52 6.39 -15.47
N ASP A 270 -7.68 6.14 -16.76
CA ASP A 270 -9.00 6.11 -17.43
C ASP A 270 -9.79 4.87 -16.98
N GLN A 271 -9.16 3.70 -16.92
CA GLN A 271 -9.79 2.47 -16.46
C GLN A 271 -10.17 2.58 -14.98
N VAL A 272 -9.25 3.00 -14.13
CA VAL A 272 -9.50 3.21 -12.69
C VAL A 272 -10.56 4.28 -12.47
N GLY A 273 -10.50 5.38 -13.22
CA GLY A 273 -11.48 6.46 -13.18
C GLY A 273 -12.89 5.99 -13.52
N SER A 274 -13.03 5.15 -14.55
CA SER A 274 -14.31 4.54 -14.94
C SER A 274 -14.87 3.64 -13.84
N ILE A 275 -14.03 2.79 -13.24
CA ILE A 275 -14.41 1.90 -12.12
C ILE A 275 -14.93 2.72 -10.94
N VAL A 276 -14.19 3.75 -10.52
CA VAL A 276 -14.58 4.62 -9.40
C VAL A 276 -15.88 5.38 -9.69
N THR A 277 -16.04 5.91 -10.92
CA THR A 277 -17.26 6.62 -11.32
C THR A 277 -18.48 5.70 -11.27
N THR A 278 -18.35 4.48 -11.80
CA THR A 278 -19.42 3.47 -11.78
C THR A 278 -19.78 3.08 -10.34
N ALA A 279 -18.78 2.85 -9.49
CA ALA A 279 -18.99 2.54 -8.08
C ALA A 279 -19.76 3.66 -7.35
N LEU A 280 -19.41 4.93 -7.61
CA LEU A 280 -20.10 6.08 -7.01
C LEU A 280 -21.54 6.25 -7.50
N ALA A 281 -21.86 5.81 -8.71
CA ALA A 281 -23.22 5.85 -9.27
C ALA A 281 -24.10 4.68 -8.78
N THR A 282 -23.53 3.57 -8.33
CA THR A 282 -24.26 2.40 -7.85
C THR A 282 -25.03 2.74 -6.56
N PRO A 283 -26.31 2.32 -6.40
CA PRO A 283 -27.04 2.51 -5.16
C PRO A 283 -26.32 1.87 -3.95
N PRO A 284 -26.31 2.50 -2.76
CA PRO A 284 -25.69 1.91 -1.60
C PRO A 284 -26.53 0.74 -1.05
N GLY A 285 -25.90 -0.42 -0.85
CA GLY A 285 -26.53 -1.56 -0.15
C GLY A 285 -27.59 -2.28 -0.95
N SER A 286 -27.40 -2.43 -2.27
CA SER A 286 -28.19 -3.36 -3.10
C SER A 286 -27.67 -4.78 -3.00
#